data_b9172968e8aabed18fa29cb3b5482daa
#
_entry.id   b9172968e8aabed18fa29cb3b5482daa
#
_cell.length_a   1.000
_cell.length_b   1.000
_cell.length_c   1.000
_cell.angle_alpha   90.00
_cell.angle_beta   90.00
_cell.angle_gamma   90.00
#
_symmetry.space_group_name_H-M   'P 1'
#
loop_
_entity.id
_entity.type
_entity.pdbx_description
1 polymer ?
#
loop_
_entity_poly.entity_id
_entity_poly.type
_entity_poly.pdbx_seq_one_letter_code
_entity_poly.pdbx_strand_id
1 'polypeptide(L)'
;MNARRIALLFGTLGATLLAASPARAQVIETQGQYRSTPQHFAFELKFGPYRPDIDSEFPASSGQHPYKDFFGTGRKLMTTMEFDWEIIRHVGTAALGVGMGYFKETSNNLKADGSGNKTEDTSSLRLIPFSLSAIYRFDLAYERFRIPLVPYGKLGFDYVYWTVTNGNGEVPTDARGGTGQGGTLGWHATVGLSLVLDVFDQGAANQFDQEMGINHTHLFFEFTHLDASGLGASNRLHVGDTTWNAGIMFEF
;
A
#
# COMPACT_ATOMS: atom_id res chain seq x y z
N MET A 1 -21.42 -8.63 -22.09
CA MET A 1 -20.65 -7.35 -22.14
C MET A 1 -19.19 -7.76 -22.09
N ASN A 2 -18.45 -7.62 -23.19
CA ASN A 2 -17.19 -8.33 -23.42
C ASN A 2 -16.01 -7.75 -22.61
N ALA A 3 -15.30 -8.61 -21.87
CA ALA A 3 -14.09 -8.32 -21.08
C ALA A 3 -12.95 -7.60 -21.86
N ARG A 4 -13.00 -7.57 -23.18
CA ARG A 4 -12.04 -6.87 -24.05
C ARG A 4 -12.13 -5.33 -24.01
N ARG A 5 -13.21 -4.74 -23.48
CA ARG A 5 -13.37 -3.27 -23.43
C ARG A 5 -12.81 -2.62 -22.16
N ILE A 6 -12.56 -3.41 -21.11
CA ILE A 6 -12.00 -2.91 -19.83
C ILE A 6 -10.48 -2.82 -19.89
N ALA A 7 -9.82 -3.70 -20.64
CA ALA A 7 -8.36 -3.68 -20.81
C ALA A 7 -7.83 -2.47 -21.60
N LEU A 8 -8.69 -1.80 -22.40
CA LEU A 8 -8.30 -0.63 -23.21
C LEU A 8 -8.34 0.69 -22.42
N LEU A 9 -9.05 0.74 -21.30
CA LEU A 9 -9.15 1.98 -20.48
C LEU A 9 -7.97 2.17 -19.52
N PHE A 10 -7.30 1.10 -19.11
CA PHE A 10 -6.11 1.20 -18.27
C PHE A 10 -4.80 1.37 -19.07
N GLY A 11 -4.80 1.00 -20.34
CA GLY A 11 -3.63 1.15 -21.23
C GLY A 11 -3.37 2.59 -21.72
N THR A 12 -4.35 3.46 -21.66
CA THR A 12 -4.23 4.84 -22.17
C THR A 12 -3.83 5.88 -21.12
N LEU A 13 -3.93 5.55 -19.82
CA LEU A 13 -3.48 6.46 -18.74
C LEU A 13 -1.96 6.47 -18.51
N GLY A 14 -1.27 5.42 -18.94
CA GLY A 14 0.18 5.29 -18.77
C GLY A 14 1.03 5.96 -19.85
N ALA A 15 0.44 6.34 -20.99
CA ALA A 15 1.19 6.81 -22.15
C ALA A 15 1.27 8.35 -22.29
N THR A 16 0.52 9.10 -21.50
CA THR A 16 0.47 10.57 -21.59
C THR A 16 1.48 11.30 -20.70
N LEU A 17 2.25 10.60 -19.88
CA LEU A 17 3.23 11.21 -18.96
C LEU A 17 4.64 11.39 -19.54
N LEU A 18 4.89 11.04 -20.81
CA LEU A 18 6.24 11.07 -21.40
C LEU A 18 6.47 12.10 -22.50
N ALA A 19 5.56 13.03 -22.73
CA ALA A 19 5.75 14.12 -23.69
C ALA A 19 5.87 15.48 -23.00
N ALA A 20 6.82 15.64 -22.08
CA ALA A 20 7.23 16.96 -21.61
C ALA A 20 8.27 17.51 -22.59
N SER A 21 7.85 18.42 -23.47
CA SER A 21 8.75 19.26 -24.25
C SER A 21 9.63 20.09 -23.31
N PRO A 22 10.94 20.27 -23.59
CA PRO A 22 11.76 21.16 -22.78
C PRO A 22 11.32 22.63 -22.99
N ALA A 23 10.47 23.10 -22.06
CA ALA A 23 10.22 24.54 -21.97
C ALA A 23 11.50 25.22 -21.47
N ARG A 24 12.11 26.07 -22.30
CA ARG A 24 13.17 27.00 -21.83
C ARG A 24 12.50 27.98 -20.88
N ALA A 25 12.71 27.80 -19.58
CA ALA A 25 12.34 28.80 -18.59
C ALA A 25 13.17 30.07 -18.81
N GLN A 26 12.50 31.16 -19.16
CA GLN A 26 13.07 32.49 -18.93
C GLN A 26 13.02 32.73 -17.42
N VAL A 27 14.20 32.81 -16.82
CA VAL A 27 14.34 33.23 -15.41
C VAL A 27 13.99 34.74 -15.39
N ILE A 28 12.74 35.04 -15.06
CA ILE A 28 12.37 36.37 -14.59
C ILE A 28 12.67 36.37 -13.11
N GLU A 29 13.84 36.93 -12.72
CA GLU A 29 14.10 37.23 -11.29
C GLU A 29 13.14 38.34 -10.85
N THR A 30 11.92 37.92 -10.48
CA THR A 30 11.09 38.74 -9.63
C THR A 30 11.47 38.38 -8.20
N GLN A 31 12.14 39.28 -7.48
CA GLN A 31 12.30 39.19 -6.02
C GLN A 31 10.93 39.33 -5.35
N GLY A 32 10.01 38.42 -5.64
CA GLY A 32 8.80 38.21 -4.87
C GLY A 32 9.15 37.23 -3.72
N GLN A 33 8.78 37.57 -2.51
CA GLN A 33 8.87 36.62 -1.42
C GLN A 33 8.17 35.33 -1.85
N TYR A 34 8.96 34.25 -1.96
CA TYR A 34 8.43 32.93 -2.20
C TYR A 34 7.39 32.60 -1.12
N ARG A 35 6.17 32.36 -1.53
CA ARG A 35 5.08 31.97 -0.64
C ARG A 35 4.68 30.55 -1.07
N SER A 36 4.88 29.58 -0.15
CA SER A 36 4.47 28.21 -0.41
C SER A 36 2.97 28.12 -0.65
N THR A 37 2.56 27.20 -1.50
CA THR A 37 1.14 26.88 -1.70
C THR A 37 0.54 26.32 -0.40
N PRO A 38 -0.79 26.49 -0.16
CA PRO A 38 -1.44 25.87 1.00
C PRO A 38 -1.37 24.35 0.90
N GLN A 39 -0.88 23.71 1.96
CA GLN A 39 -0.78 22.26 2.05
C GLN A 39 -1.99 21.70 2.78
N HIS A 40 -2.66 20.73 2.16
CA HIS A 40 -3.87 20.10 2.70
C HIS A 40 -3.91 18.59 2.51
N PHE A 41 -3.09 18.05 1.63
CA PHE A 41 -3.12 16.65 1.25
C PHE A 41 -1.72 16.06 1.20
N ALA A 42 -1.65 14.74 1.36
CA ALA A 42 -0.46 13.98 1.06
C ALA A 42 -0.82 12.74 0.23
N PHE A 43 0.11 12.32 -0.62
CA PHE A 43 0.04 11.07 -1.37
C PHE A 43 1.25 10.22 -1.05
N GLU A 44 1.02 8.97 -0.68
CA GLU A 44 2.05 8.00 -0.35
C GLU A 44 2.04 6.85 -1.36
N LEU A 45 3.22 6.45 -1.79
CA LEU A 45 3.45 5.20 -2.52
C LEU A 45 4.46 4.37 -1.74
N LYS A 46 4.06 3.17 -1.32
CA LYS A 46 4.87 2.31 -0.45
C LYS A 46 4.95 0.87 -0.93
N PHE A 47 6.05 0.25 -0.58
CA PHE A 47 6.40 -1.10 -0.94
C PHE A 47 6.92 -1.84 0.29
N GLY A 48 6.50 -3.06 0.48
CA GLY A 48 6.99 -3.90 1.57
C GLY A 48 6.86 -5.38 1.30
N PRO A 49 7.63 -6.21 2.02
CA PRO A 49 7.49 -7.66 1.97
C PRO A 49 6.25 -8.05 2.78
N TYR A 50 5.36 -8.82 2.19
CA TYR A 50 4.12 -9.26 2.80
C TYR A 50 3.95 -10.77 2.69
N ARG A 51 3.34 -11.36 3.73
CA ARG A 51 2.94 -12.76 3.78
C ARG A 51 1.67 -12.88 4.61
N PRO A 52 0.53 -13.28 4.00
CA PRO A 52 -0.72 -13.43 4.75
C PRO A 52 -0.62 -14.56 5.77
N ASP A 53 -1.16 -14.33 6.98
CA ASP A 53 -1.12 -15.26 8.10
C ASP A 53 -2.28 -16.27 8.06
N ILE A 54 -2.50 -16.88 6.89
CA ILE A 54 -3.57 -17.87 6.66
C ILE A 54 -3.39 -19.09 7.55
N ASP A 55 -2.15 -19.48 7.79
CA ASP A 55 -1.83 -20.67 8.59
C ASP A 55 -2.27 -20.54 10.05
N SER A 56 -2.47 -19.32 10.56
CA SER A 56 -2.94 -19.08 11.94
C SER A 56 -4.40 -19.46 12.20
N GLU A 57 -5.20 -19.65 11.14
CA GLU A 57 -6.57 -20.19 11.29
C GLU A 57 -6.59 -21.61 11.83
N PHE A 58 -5.52 -22.36 11.62
CA PHE A 58 -5.43 -23.76 11.97
C PHE A 58 -4.75 -23.93 13.32
N PRO A 59 -5.35 -24.71 14.26
CA PRO A 59 -4.72 -24.99 15.53
C PRO A 59 -3.34 -25.62 15.33
N ALA A 60 -2.35 -25.20 16.09
CA ALA A 60 -0.98 -25.75 16.00
C ALA A 60 -0.95 -27.28 16.18
N SER A 61 -1.93 -27.85 16.92
CA SER A 61 -2.09 -29.28 17.12
C SER A 61 -2.52 -30.04 15.85
N SER A 62 -3.07 -29.34 14.84
CA SER A 62 -3.50 -29.99 13.58
C SER A 62 -2.33 -30.31 12.65
N GLY A 63 -1.18 -29.63 12.81
CA GLY A 63 -0.04 -29.72 11.91
C GLY A 63 -0.31 -29.20 10.48
N GLN A 64 -1.45 -28.52 10.27
CA GLN A 64 -1.84 -28.02 8.96
C GLN A 64 -1.28 -26.63 8.74
N HIS A 65 -0.59 -26.42 7.62
CA HIS A 65 -0.02 -25.14 7.21
C HIS A 65 -0.32 -24.89 5.72
N PRO A 66 -1.59 -24.74 5.33
CA PRO A 66 -1.99 -24.73 3.93
C PRO A 66 -1.30 -23.66 3.10
N TYR A 67 -1.11 -22.45 3.65
CA TYR A 67 -0.41 -21.40 2.93
C TYR A 67 1.07 -21.75 2.72
N LYS A 68 1.76 -22.14 3.79
CA LYS A 68 3.18 -22.54 3.75
C LYS A 68 3.41 -23.72 2.82
N ASP A 69 2.54 -24.73 2.88
CA ASP A 69 2.69 -25.96 2.08
C ASP A 69 2.47 -25.67 0.60
N PHE A 70 1.62 -24.72 0.26
CA PHE A 70 1.29 -24.37 -1.11
C PHE A 70 2.21 -23.29 -1.69
N PHE A 71 2.34 -22.14 -1.02
CA PHE A 71 3.09 -20.95 -1.48
C PHE A 71 4.52 -20.89 -0.93
N GLY A 72 4.81 -21.61 0.15
CA GLY A 72 6.11 -21.59 0.82
C GLY A 72 6.18 -20.56 1.96
N THR A 73 7.42 -20.27 2.40
CA THR A 73 7.68 -19.39 3.53
C THR A 73 8.14 -17.99 3.11
N GLY A 74 8.32 -17.76 1.82
CA GLY A 74 8.81 -16.50 1.28
C GLY A 74 7.79 -15.37 1.42
N ARG A 75 8.28 -14.15 1.65
CA ARG A 75 7.47 -12.93 1.55
C ARG A 75 7.51 -12.41 0.13
N LYS A 76 6.41 -11.84 -0.35
CA LYS A 76 6.30 -11.22 -1.68
C LYS A 76 6.04 -9.75 -1.56
N LEU A 77 6.33 -9.02 -2.62
CA LEU A 77 6.10 -7.59 -2.66
C LEU A 77 4.61 -7.27 -2.61
N MET A 78 4.23 -6.42 -1.66
CA MET A 78 2.96 -5.69 -1.64
C MET A 78 3.24 -4.24 -2.01
N THR A 79 2.43 -3.67 -2.89
CA THR A 79 2.44 -2.26 -3.24
C THR A 79 1.18 -1.61 -2.69
N THR A 80 1.32 -0.48 -2.03
CA THR A 80 0.18 0.26 -1.46
C THR A 80 0.30 1.73 -1.79
N MET A 81 -0.80 2.38 -2.13
CA MET A 81 -0.94 3.81 -2.26
C MET A 81 -1.95 4.32 -1.23
N GLU A 82 -1.69 5.49 -0.67
CA GLU A 82 -2.53 6.13 0.34
C GLU A 82 -2.66 7.62 0.01
N PHE A 83 -3.85 8.15 0.15
CA PHE A 83 -4.15 9.56 0.00
C PHE A 83 -4.66 10.09 1.34
N ASP A 84 -4.00 11.12 1.86
CA ASP A 84 -4.26 11.68 3.16
C ASP A 84 -4.84 13.09 3.03
N TRP A 85 -5.86 13.38 3.83
CA TRP A 85 -6.39 14.72 4.02
C TRP A 85 -5.91 15.24 5.37
N GLU A 86 -5.10 16.30 5.36
CA GLU A 86 -4.56 16.96 6.54
C GLU A 86 -5.59 17.92 7.13
N ILE A 87 -6.05 17.61 8.34
CA ILE A 87 -7.15 18.34 8.99
C ILE A 87 -6.62 19.37 9.98
N ILE A 88 -5.58 19.03 10.72
CA ILE A 88 -5.02 19.87 11.79
C ILE A 88 -3.50 19.95 11.62
N ARG A 89 -2.98 21.19 11.67
CA ARG A 89 -1.54 21.47 11.55
C ARG A 89 -1.14 22.55 12.57
N HIS A 90 -1.04 22.17 13.85
CA HIS A 90 -0.67 23.10 14.92
C HIS A 90 0.49 22.56 15.77
N VAL A 91 0.32 21.40 16.34
CA VAL A 91 1.32 20.69 17.14
C VAL A 91 1.54 19.34 16.47
N GLY A 92 2.12 19.39 15.26
CA GLY A 92 2.12 18.26 14.35
C GLY A 92 0.91 18.26 13.41
N THR A 93 0.91 17.37 12.44
CA THR A 93 -0.14 17.21 11.44
C THR A 93 -1.00 15.99 11.77
N ALA A 94 -2.32 16.23 11.94
CA ALA A 94 -3.31 15.17 12.03
C ALA A 94 -4.06 15.05 10.70
N ALA A 95 -4.17 13.83 10.16
CA ALA A 95 -4.79 13.55 8.88
C ALA A 95 -5.70 12.32 8.93
N LEU A 96 -6.59 12.23 7.92
CA LEU A 96 -7.36 11.03 7.60
C LEU A 96 -6.88 10.51 6.25
N GLY A 97 -6.47 9.24 6.21
CA GLY A 97 -5.97 8.56 5.02
C GLY A 97 -6.94 7.53 4.49
N VAL A 98 -7.01 7.40 3.16
CA VAL A 98 -7.65 6.29 2.46
C VAL A 98 -6.60 5.60 1.62
N GLY A 99 -6.49 4.28 1.76
CA GLY A 99 -5.45 3.50 1.09
C GLY A 99 -6.01 2.34 0.29
N MET A 100 -5.22 1.91 -0.70
CA MET A 100 -5.47 0.70 -1.47
C MET A 100 -4.15 0.01 -1.78
N GLY A 101 -4.12 -1.31 -1.58
CA GLY A 101 -2.95 -2.12 -1.88
C GLY A 101 -3.20 -3.20 -2.92
N TYR A 102 -2.13 -3.79 -3.40
CA TYR A 102 -2.15 -4.93 -4.29
C TYR A 102 -1.05 -5.93 -3.95
N PHE A 103 -1.47 -7.17 -3.78
CA PHE A 103 -0.60 -8.32 -3.57
C PHE A 103 -1.02 -9.46 -4.48
N LYS A 104 -0.07 -10.19 -5.02
CA LYS A 104 -0.32 -11.42 -5.79
C LYS A 104 0.80 -12.41 -5.56
N GLU A 105 0.42 -13.65 -5.29
CA GLU A 105 1.33 -14.79 -5.25
C GLU A 105 0.79 -15.93 -6.10
N THR A 106 1.66 -16.63 -6.80
CA THR A 106 1.33 -17.75 -7.68
C THR A 106 2.20 -18.94 -7.32
N SER A 107 1.61 -20.12 -7.24
CA SER A 107 2.32 -21.37 -7.03
C SER A 107 1.74 -22.47 -7.90
N ASN A 108 2.56 -23.48 -8.19
CA ASN A 108 2.10 -24.71 -8.82
C ASN A 108 1.26 -25.53 -7.84
N ASN A 109 0.19 -26.15 -8.34
CA ASN A 109 -0.70 -26.96 -7.53
C ASN A 109 0.00 -28.21 -7.01
N LEU A 110 -0.43 -28.70 -5.85
CA LEU A 110 0.03 -29.98 -5.32
C LEU A 110 -0.69 -31.12 -6.02
N LYS A 111 0.00 -32.24 -6.25
CA LYS A 111 -0.62 -33.45 -6.76
C LYS A 111 -1.61 -34.03 -5.75
N ALA A 112 -2.74 -34.52 -6.25
CA ALA A 112 -3.79 -35.12 -5.41
C ALA A 112 -3.39 -36.48 -4.81
N ASP A 113 -2.22 -37.02 -5.19
CA ASP A 113 -1.70 -38.30 -4.70
C ASP A 113 -1.10 -38.25 -3.29
N GLY A 114 -1.10 -37.07 -2.64
CA GLY A 114 -0.51 -36.88 -1.32
C GLY A 114 1.03 -36.91 -1.28
N SER A 115 1.70 -36.96 -2.42
CA SER A 115 3.17 -37.04 -2.50
C SER A 115 3.88 -35.73 -2.15
N GLY A 116 3.13 -34.60 -2.05
CA GLY A 116 3.70 -33.25 -1.89
C GLY A 116 4.37 -32.71 -3.16
N ASN A 117 4.39 -33.47 -4.25
CA ASN A 117 4.94 -33.02 -5.53
C ASN A 117 4.01 -32.00 -6.18
N LYS A 118 4.59 -31.05 -6.92
CA LYS A 118 3.84 -30.03 -7.65
C LYS A 118 3.47 -30.50 -9.05
N THR A 119 2.34 -30.00 -9.57
CA THR A 119 1.89 -30.17 -10.95
C THR A 119 2.38 -29.01 -11.82
N GLU A 120 2.10 -29.07 -13.13
CA GLU A 120 2.30 -27.92 -14.03
C GLU A 120 1.19 -26.88 -13.91
N ASP A 121 0.03 -27.27 -13.37
CA ASP A 121 -1.08 -26.34 -13.13
C ASP A 121 -0.74 -25.37 -12.00
N THR A 122 -1.17 -24.13 -12.16
CA THR A 122 -0.91 -23.07 -11.19
C THR A 122 -2.19 -22.58 -10.51
N SER A 123 -2.03 -22.06 -9.30
CA SER A 123 -3.07 -21.25 -8.65
C SER A 123 -2.45 -19.95 -8.14
N SER A 124 -3.26 -18.90 -8.14
CA SER A 124 -2.82 -17.58 -7.68
C SER A 124 -3.73 -17.09 -6.56
N LEU A 125 -3.11 -16.55 -5.51
CA LEU A 125 -3.78 -15.77 -4.48
C LEU A 125 -3.57 -14.29 -4.78
N ARG A 126 -4.66 -13.51 -4.81
CA ARG A 126 -4.64 -12.06 -4.96
C ARG A 126 -5.34 -11.43 -3.77
N LEU A 127 -4.71 -10.40 -3.20
CA LEU A 127 -5.27 -9.60 -2.12
C LEU A 127 -5.31 -8.14 -2.55
N ILE A 128 -6.43 -7.47 -2.24
CA ILE A 128 -6.62 -6.04 -2.46
C ILE A 128 -7.10 -5.45 -1.14
N PRO A 129 -6.20 -5.00 -0.26
CA PRO A 129 -6.57 -4.28 0.95
C PRO A 129 -7.03 -2.87 0.61
N PHE A 130 -8.08 -2.43 1.29
CA PHE A 130 -8.55 -1.06 1.39
C PHE A 130 -8.42 -0.64 2.84
N SER A 131 -7.88 0.55 3.10
CA SER A 131 -7.67 1.06 4.45
C SER A 131 -8.29 2.44 4.66
N LEU A 132 -8.71 2.68 5.90
CA LEU A 132 -9.09 4.00 6.40
C LEU A 132 -8.29 4.26 7.66
N SER A 133 -7.43 5.28 7.66
CA SER A 133 -6.43 5.55 8.68
C SER A 133 -6.63 6.90 9.35
N ALA A 134 -6.48 6.96 10.66
CA ALA A 134 -6.17 8.18 11.40
C ALA A 134 -4.65 8.27 11.55
N ILE A 135 -4.08 9.40 11.15
CA ILE A 135 -2.64 9.61 11.02
C ILE A 135 -2.24 10.79 11.89
N TYR A 136 -1.10 10.66 12.57
CA TYR A 136 -0.46 11.77 13.26
C TYR A 136 1.02 11.82 12.94
N ARG A 137 1.48 12.96 12.36
CA ARG A 137 2.88 13.25 12.03
C ARG A 137 3.40 14.31 12.99
N PHE A 138 4.54 14.04 13.63
CA PHE A 138 5.19 14.97 14.55
C PHE A 138 6.25 15.79 13.79
N ASP A 139 5.79 16.74 13.00
CA ASP A 139 6.59 17.59 12.09
C ASP A 139 7.15 18.87 12.76
N LEU A 140 6.79 19.17 14.02
CA LEU A 140 7.29 20.31 14.77
C LEU A 140 8.81 20.45 14.79
N ALA A 141 9.53 19.34 14.81
CA ALA A 141 10.99 19.36 14.79
C ALA A 141 11.53 19.89 13.46
N TYR A 142 10.87 19.55 12.37
CA TYR A 142 11.17 20.08 11.04
C TYR A 142 10.78 21.56 10.92
N GLU A 143 9.58 21.92 11.32
CA GLU A 143 9.07 23.30 11.21
C GLU A 143 9.90 24.31 12.01
N ARG A 144 10.26 23.94 13.27
CA ARG A 144 10.95 24.87 14.19
C ARG A 144 12.48 24.83 14.09
N PHE A 145 13.03 23.65 13.87
CA PHE A 145 14.49 23.42 13.96
C PHE A 145 15.12 22.93 12.66
N ARG A 146 14.32 22.74 11.60
CA ARG A 146 14.75 22.18 10.31
C ARG A 146 15.40 20.80 10.44
N ILE A 147 15.02 20.04 11.46
CA ILE A 147 15.42 18.65 11.61
C ILE A 147 14.59 17.82 10.62
N PRO A 148 15.17 17.19 9.59
CA PRO A 148 14.43 16.59 8.49
C PRO A 148 13.80 15.22 8.83
N LEU A 149 13.63 14.92 10.09
CA LEU A 149 13.08 13.66 10.57
C LEU A 149 11.71 13.89 11.21
N VAL A 150 10.69 13.24 10.68
CA VAL A 150 9.31 13.35 11.13
C VAL A 150 8.82 11.95 11.56
N PRO A 151 8.80 11.66 12.86
CA PRO A 151 8.14 10.44 13.35
C PRO A 151 6.63 10.55 13.20
N TYR A 152 5.97 9.41 12.90
CA TYR A 152 4.54 9.36 12.75
C TYR A 152 3.95 8.04 13.20
N GLY A 153 2.64 8.06 13.42
CA GLY A 153 1.85 6.87 13.71
C GLY A 153 0.53 6.88 12.96
N LYS A 154 0.04 5.69 12.65
CA LYS A 154 -1.27 5.48 12.01
C LYS A 154 -2.03 4.40 12.77
N LEU A 155 -3.35 4.58 12.87
CA LEU A 155 -4.30 3.58 13.34
C LEU A 155 -5.48 3.57 12.40
N GLY A 156 -5.94 2.38 12.01
CA GLY A 156 -7.02 2.32 11.04
C GLY A 156 -7.74 0.99 10.98
N PHE A 157 -8.75 0.99 10.12
CA PHE A 157 -9.52 -0.20 9.77
C PHE A 157 -9.22 -0.58 8.32
N ASP A 158 -9.28 -1.90 8.09
CA ASP A 158 -8.99 -2.49 6.79
C ASP A 158 -10.13 -3.40 6.34
N TYR A 159 -10.33 -3.43 5.03
CA TYR A 159 -11.12 -4.43 4.34
C TYR A 159 -10.25 -5.07 3.27
N VAL A 160 -9.91 -6.33 3.46
CA VAL A 160 -9.06 -7.07 2.52
C VAL A 160 -9.95 -7.95 1.65
N TYR A 161 -10.10 -7.57 0.39
CA TYR A 161 -10.71 -8.44 -0.63
C TYR A 161 -9.68 -9.45 -1.11
N TRP A 162 -10.05 -10.72 -1.13
CA TRP A 162 -9.16 -11.80 -1.56
C TRP A 162 -9.83 -12.68 -2.62
N THR A 163 -9.00 -13.18 -3.53
CA THR A 163 -9.44 -14.07 -4.61
C THR A 163 -8.35 -15.11 -4.89
N VAL A 164 -8.76 -16.37 -4.95
CA VAL A 164 -7.94 -17.49 -5.43
C VAL A 164 -8.39 -17.84 -6.84
N THR A 165 -7.46 -17.97 -7.77
CA THR A 165 -7.75 -18.35 -9.16
C THR A 165 -6.94 -19.56 -9.56
N ASN A 166 -7.50 -20.41 -10.43
CA ASN A 166 -6.80 -21.50 -11.08
C ASN A 166 -5.88 -20.98 -12.22
N GLY A 167 -5.14 -21.87 -12.87
CA GLY A 167 -4.23 -21.55 -13.98
C GLY A 167 -4.91 -20.87 -15.18
N ASN A 168 -6.21 -21.07 -15.36
CA ASN A 168 -7.01 -20.41 -16.41
C ASN A 168 -7.52 -19.03 -15.99
N GLY A 169 -7.25 -18.59 -14.76
CA GLY A 169 -7.72 -17.31 -14.21
C GLY A 169 -9.17 -17.34 -13.71
N GLU A 170 -9.79 -18.52 -13.59
CA GLU A 170 -11.13 -18.71 -13.09
C GLU A 170 -11.12 -18.87 -11.57
N VAL A 171 -12.14 -18.34 -10.90
CA VAL A 171 -12.37 -18.55 -9.47
C VAL A 171 -13.04 -19.91 -9.26
N PRO A 172 -12.37 -20.87 -8.60
CA PRO A 172 -12.96 -22.18 -8.39
C PRO A 172 -14.18 -22.08 -7.46
N THR A 173 -15.17 -22.95 -7.73
CA THR A 173 -16.33 -23.14 -6.87
C THR A 173 -16.31 -24.57 -6.36
N ASP A 174 -16.47 -24.76 -5.06
CA ASP A 174 -16.53 -26.08 -4.46
C ASP A 174 -17.91 -26.75 -4.69
N ALA A 175 -18.00 -28.05 -4.41
CA ALA A 175 -19.24 -28.82 -4.57
C ALA A 175 -20.37 -28.35 -3.63
N ARG A 176 -20.09 -27.52 -2.63
CA ARG A 176 -21.04 -26.94 -1.68
C ARG A 176 -21.45 -25.50 -2.04
N GLY A 177 -20.96 -24.96 -3.17
CA GLY A 177 -21.23 -23.61 -3.63
C GLY A 177 -20.30 -22.55 -3.03
N GLY A 178 -19.28 -22.95 -2.27
CA GLY A 178 -18.24 -22.04 -1.78
C GLY A 178 -17.39 -21.54 -2.95
N THR A 179 -17.11 -20.23 -3.00
CA THR A 179 -16.29 -19.62 -4.04
C THR A 179 -14.92 -19.27 -3.47
N GLY A 180 -13.88 -19.39 -4.31
CA GLY A 180 -12.50 -19.00 -3.97
C GLY A 180 -12.30 -17.48 -3.87
N GLN A 181 -13.26 -16.73 -3.32
CA GLN A 181 -13.18 -15.29 -3.12
C GLN A 181 -13.96 -14.84 -1.90
N GLY A 182 -13.56 -13.72 -1.33
CA GLY A 182 -14.23 -13.16 -0.15
C GLY A 182 -13.62 -11.87 0.33
N GLY A 183 -14.01 -11.47 1.53
CA GLY A 183 -13.48 -10.27 2.17
C GLY A 183 -13.35 -10.46 3.67
N THR A 184 -12.29 -9.88 4.24
CA THR A 184 -11.98 -9.93 5.67
C THR A 184 -11.79 -8.53 6.19
N LEU A 185 -12.47 -8.19 7.27
CA LEU A 185 -12.28 -6.95 8.01
C LEU A 185 -11.08 -7.09 8.95
N GLY A 186 -10.39 -5.98 9.16
CA GLY A 186 -9.24 -5.92 10.04
C GLY A 186 -9.02 -4.54 10.62
N TRP A 187 -7.92 -4.41 11.34
CA TRP A 187 -7.37 -3.14 11.81
C TRP A 187 -5.86 -3.14 11.66
N HIS A 188 -5.27 -1.97 11.54
CA HIS A 188 -3.83 -1.84 11.52
C HIS A 188 -3.32 -0.79 12.50
N ALA A 189 -2.08 -0.99 12.95
CA ALA A 189 -1.30 0.01 13.65
C ALA A 189 0.07 0.14 12.96
N THR A 190 0.47 1.37 12.70
CA THR A 190 1.73 1.68 12.02
C THR A 190 2.52 2.70 12.84
N VAL A 191 3.83 2.49 12.92
CA VAL A 191 4.79 3.48 13.40
C VAL A 191 5.88 3.66 12.35
N GLY A 192 6.25 4.90 12.08
CA GLY A 192 7.19 5.19 11.01
C GLY A 192 8.03 6.44 11.27
N LEU A 193 9.00 6.60 10.42
CA LEU A 193 9.87 7.77 10.36
C LEU A 193 10.01 8.21 8.91
N SER A 194 9.75 9.49 8.64
CA SER A 194 9.99 10.07 7.34
C SER A 194 11.16 11.07 7.37
N LEU A 195 11.88 11.12 6.28
CA LEU A 195 12.99 12.03 6.00
C LEU A 195 12.52 13.05 4.96
N VAL A 196 12.46 14.32 5.35
CA VAL A 196 12.12 15.44 4.46
C VAL A 196 13.29 15.70 3.53
N LEU A 197 13.08 15.59 2.22
CA LEU A 197 14.15 15.72 1.23
C LEU A 197 14.50 17.17 0.88
N ASP A 198 13.61 18.10 1.16
CA ASP A 198 13.75 19.53 0.81
C ASP A 198 14.99 20.19 1.43
N VAL A 199 15.47 19.66 2.56
CA VAL A 199 16.67 20.17 3.22
C VAL A 199 17.95 19.96 2.39
N PHE A 200 17.94 18.98 1.48
CA PHE A 200 19.08 18.65 0.64
C PHE A 200 19.16 19.53 -0.62
N ASP A 201 18.00 19.96 -1.12
CA ASP A 201 17.92 20.87 -2.28
C ASP A 201 16.67 21.76 -2.20
N GLN A 202 16.81 22.90 -1.54
CA GLN A 202 15.73 23.88 -1.41
C GLN A 202 15.34 24.51 -2.76
N GLY A 203 16.27 24.56 -3.72
CA GLY A 203 15.98 25.09 -5.05
C GLY A 203 15.01 24.17 -5.79
N ALA A 204 15.26 22.87 -5.80
CA ALA A 204 14.37 21.87 -6.38
C ALA A 204 13.02 21.82 -5.66
N ALA A 205 13.01 21.88 -4.32
CA ALA A 205 11.78 21.90 -3.54
C ALA A 205 10.89 23.10 -3.89
N ASN A 206 11.47 24.31 -3.96
CA ASN A 206 10.74 25.51 -4.35
C ASN A 206 10.19 25.41 -5.78
N GLN A 207 10.92 24.78 -6.70
CA GLN A 207 10.47 24.59 -8.07
C GLN A 207 9.31 23.58 -8.14
N PHE A 208 9.35 22.51 -7.36
CA PHE A 208 8.25 21.54 -7.26
C PHE A 208 6.98 22.18 -6.72
N ASP A 209 7.08 23.04 -5.69
CA ASP A 209 5.92 23.74 -5.18
C ASP A 209 5.37 24.74 -6.22
N GLN A 210 6.20 25.51 -6.90
CA GLN A 210 5.75 26.48 -7.91
C GLN A 210 5.13 25.84 -9.15
N GLU A 211 5.68 24.73 -9.63
CA GLU A 211 5.28 24.11 -10.89
C GLU A 211 4.20 23.04 -10.70
N MET A 212 4.23 22.31 -9.58
CA MET A 212 3.39 21.13 -9.33
C MET A 212 2.54 21.24 -8.07
N GLY A 213 2.76 22.25 -7.23
CA GLY A 213 2.08 22.41 -5.94
C GLY A 213 2.54 21.40 -4.88
N ILE A 214 3.72 20.78 -5.07
CA ILE A 214 4.28 19.82 -4.10
C ILE A 214 5.11 20.62 -3.09
N ASN A 215 4.55 20.75 -1.87
CA ASN A 215 5.17 21.50 -0.79
C ASN A 215 6.39 20.79 -0.20
N HIS A 216 6.24 19.48 0.06
CA HIS A 216 7.29 18.66 0.64
C HIS A 216 7.35 17.28 0.00
N THR A 217 8.57 16.77 -0.13
CA THR A 217 8.83 15.38 -0.57
C THR A 217 9.55 14.62 0.54
N HIS A 218 9.07 13.42 0.84
CA HIS A 218 9.63 12.59 1.91
C HIS A 218 10.00 11.21 1.40
N LEU A 219 11.08 10.65 1.92
CA LEU A 219 11.29 9.20 1.96
C LEU A 219 10.88 8.71 3.35
N PHE A 220 10.19 7.59 3.43
CA PHE A 220 9.79 7.06 4.72
C PHE A 220 10.05 5.56 4.84
N PHE A 221 10.12 5.13 6.10
CA PHE A 221 10.18 3.74 6.52
C PHE A 221 9.21 3.54 7.68
N GLU A 222 8.43 2.45 7.63
CA GLU A 222 7.42 2.16 8.64
C GLU A 222 7.34 0.67 8.97
N PHE A 223 6.92 0.38 10.20
CA PHE A 223 6.49 -0.93 10.63
C PHE A 223 4.97 -0.92 10.79
N THR A 224 4.32 -1.90 10.17
CA THR A 224 2.86 -2.05 10.19
C THR A 224 2.51 -3.42 10.76
N HIS A 225 1.62 -3.42 11.75
CA HIS A 225 0.90 -4.59 12.20
C HIS A 225 -0.52 -4.51 11.65
N LEU A 226 -0.87 -5.47 10.80
CA LEU A 226 -2.21 -5.65 10.24
C LEU A 226 -2.81 -6.93 10.83
N ASP A 227 -3.91 -6.80 11.58
CA ASP A 227 -4.75 -7.91 12.00
C ASP A 227 -6.02 -7.94 11.13
N ALA A 228 -6.02 -8.78 10.12
CA ALA A 228 -7.16 -9.00 9.24
C ALA A 228 -7.69 -10.42 9.43
N SER A 229 -8.30 -10.64 10.59
CA SER A 229 -8.90 -11.91 11.05
C SER A 229 -10.43 -11.88 11.09
N GLY A 230 -11.07 -10.80 10.62
CA GLY A 230 -12.52 -10.66 10.59
C GLY A 230 -13.12 -10.01 11.83
N LEU A 231 -12.30 -9.37 12.68
CA LEU A 231 -12.73 -8.68 13.92
C LEU A 231 -13.59 -9.59 14.84
N GLY A 232 -13.21 -10.86 14.98
CA GLY A 232 -13.91 -11.85 15.78
C GLY A 232 -15.03 -12.62 15.06
N ALA A 233 -15.26 -12.39 13.77
CA ALA A 233 -16.18 -13.19 12.98
C ALA A 233 -15.57 -14.57 12.66
N SER A 234 -16.29 -15.65 12.91
CA SER A 234 -15.89 -17.01 12.54
C SER A 234 -15.89 -17.20 11.01
N ASN A 235 -15.08 -18.15 10.52
CA ASN A 235 -15.00 -18.54 9.10
C ASN A 235 -14.55 -17.41 8.16
N ARG A 236 -13.56 -16.62 8.58
CA ARG A 236 -12.91 -15.61 7.75
C ARG A 236 -11.46 -15.97 7.50
N LEU A 237 -11.00 -15.75 6.28
CA LEU A 237 -9.60 -15.98 5.92
C LEU A 237 -8.71 -14.98 6.67
N HIS A 238 -7.72 -15.47 7.43
CA HIS A 238 -6.75 -14.62 8.11
C HIS A 238 -5.71 -14.15 7.11
N VAL A 239 -5.67 -12.87 6.86
CA VAL A 239 -4.76 -12.26 5.89
C VAL A 239 -3.95 -11.11 6.50
N GLY A 240 -3.80 -11.12 7.83
CA GLY A 240 -2.94 -10.19 8.55
C GLY A 240 -1.46 -10.46 8.31
N ASP A 241 -0.62 -9.50 8.70
CA ASP A 241 0.84 -9.61 8.73
C ASP A 241 1.45 -8.52 9.62
N THR A 242 2.67 -8.78 10.11
CA THR A 242 3.50 -7.75 10.71
C THR A 242 4.74 -7.58 9.85
N THR A 243 4.89 -6.41 9.26
CA THR A 243 5.92 -6.17 8.25
C THR A 243 6.44 -4.73 8.28
N TRP A 244 7.46 -4.47 7.49
CA TRP A 244 7.96 -3.13 7.23
C TRP A 244 7.60 -2.70 5.81
N ASN A 245 7.48 -1.39 5.61
CA ASN A 245 7.31 -0.78 4.31
C ASN A 245 8.28 0.39 4.18
N ALA A 246 8.65 0.69 2.96
CA ALA A 246 9.38 1.91 2.63
C ALA A 246 8.70 2.56 1.41
N GLY A 247 8.80 3.88 1.32
CA GLY A 247 8.11 4.58 0.25
C GLY A 247 8.49 6.04 0.12
N ILE A 248 7.75 6.70 -0.76
CA ILE A 248 7.84 8.13 -1.01
C ILE A 248 6.48 8.78 -0.72
N MET A 249 6.50 9.97 -0.12
CA MET A 249 5.32 10.77 0.17
C MET A 249 5.51 12.17 -0.42
N PHE A 250 4.45 12.71 -0.99
CA PHE A 250 4.34 14.06 -1.51
C PHE A 250 3.24 14.79 -0.75
N GLU A 251 3.55 15.93 -0.17
CA GLU A 251 2.59 16.82 0.48
C GLU A 251 2.28 18.01 -0.43
N PHE A 252 0.97 18.36 -0.56
CA PHE A 252 0.49 19.43 -1.45
C PHE A 252 -0.83 20.03 -0.99
#